data_5ed2564d5dbb218c63299e4f7a8aee10
#
_entry.id   5ed2564d5dbb218c63299e4f7a8aee10
#
_cell.length_a   1.000
_cell.length_b   1.000
_cell.length_c   1.000
_cell.angle_alpha   90.00
_cell.angle_beta   90.00
_cell.angle_gamma   90.00
#
_symmetry.space_group_name_H-M   'P 1'
#
loop_
_entity.id
_entity.type
_entity.pdbx_description
1 polymer ?
#
loop_
_entity_poly.entity_id
_entity_poly.type
_entity_poly.pdbx_seq_one_letter_code
_entity_poly.pdbx_strand_id
1 'polypeptide(L)'
;MYRDPIGHRIKTINNLMRKTMDKKTGQRPDRVTLMHCWIIGFVQDREDSGLDTFPKDIEKEFSINRSTTSEMLKLMCKKGMIEREEVEYDARLKKIVLTESSRNHNRQIEDKMKEMHQKLIKDLSEEEISKICEENLYDVLQNHTYSNR
;
A
#
# COMPACT_ATOMS: atom_id res chain seq x y z
N MET A 1 25.24 -8.14 21.49
CA MET A 1 23.86 -7.68 21.27
C MET A 1 23.74 -7.22 19.81
N TYR A 2 23.06 -7.96 18.97
CA TYR A 2 22.82 -7.58 17.59
C TYR A 2 21.87 -6.38 17.58
N ARG A 3 22.33 -5.23 17.12
CA ARG A 3 21.49 -4.08 16.80
C ARG A 3 21.44 -3.96 15.29
N ASP A 4 20.31 -4.29 14.70
CA ASP A 4 20.00 -3.87 13.35
C ASP A 4 19.43 -2.43 13.40
N PRO A 5 20.26 -1.41 13.17
CA PRO A 5 19.81 -0.02 13.29
C PRO A 5 18.84 0.36 12.17
N ILE A 6 18.90 -0.28 11.00
CA ILE A 6 18.08 0.04 9.83
C ILE A 6 16.73 -0.64 9.95
N GLY A 7 16.68 -1.95 10.14
CA GLY A 7 15.42 -2.69 10.27
C GLY A 7 14.57 -2.23 11.44
N HIS A 8 15.19 -1.99 12.59
CA HIS A 8 14.50 -1.41 13.74
C HIS A 8 13.90 -0.04 13.44
N ARG A 9 14.63 0.86 12.76
CA ARG A 9 14.15 2.20 12.40
C ARG A 9 13.01 2.15 11.41
N ILE A 10 13.10 1.32 10.36
CA ILE A 10 12.01 1.10 9.39
C ILE A 10 10.75 0.61 10.12
N LYS A 11 10.88 -0.37 11.02
CA LYS A 11 9.77 -0.87 11.81
C LYS A 11 9.14 0.21 12.69
N THR A 12 9.97 1.01 13.35
CA THR A 12 9.51 2.11 14.20
C THR A 12 8.77 3.17 13.39
N ILE A 13 9.31 3.57 12.23
CA ILE A 13 8.67 4.53 11.31
C ILE A 13 7.31 4.00 10.87
N ASN A 14 7.23 2.75 10.41
CA ASN A 14 5.97 2.13 10.01
C ASN A 14 4.94 2.14 11.16
N ASN A 15 5.35 1.82 12.38
CA ASN A 15 4.46 1.86 13.53
C ASN A 15 3.97 3.30 13.85
N LEU A 16 4.82 4.31 13.70
CA LEU A 16 4.44 5.71 13.89
C LEU A 16 3.44 6.17 12.82
N MET A 17 3.68 5.80 11.57
CA MET A 17 2.75 6.09 10.46
C MET A 17 1.37 5.47 10.73
N ARG A 18 1.32 4.21 11.13
CA ARG A 18 0.08 3.53 11.52
C ARG A 18 -0.63 4.28 12.64
N LYS A 19 0.05 4.60 13.73
CA LYS A 19 -0.53 5.34 14.87
C LYS A 19 -1.09 6.70 14.46
N THR A 20 -0.43 7.39 13.53
CA THR A 20 -0.90 8.70 13.04
C THR A 20 -2.21 8.55 12.26
N MET A 21 -2.33 7.53 11.43
CA MET A 21 -3.58 7.22 10.72
C MET A 21 -4.68 6.81 11.69
N ASP A 22 -4.35 5.96 12.67
CA ASP A 22 -5.29 5.45 13.66
C ASP A 22 -5.95 6.54 14.51
N LYS A 23 -5.19 7.55 14.92
CA LYS A 23 -5.71 8.69 15.71
C LYS A 23 -6.77 9.49 14.93
N LYS A 24 -6.66 9.53 13.59
CA LYS A 24 -7.57 10.31 12.73
C LYS A 24 -8.84 9.56 12.33
N THR A 25 -8.81 8.22 12.32
CA THR A 25 -9.92 7.39 11.86
C THR A 25 -10.81 6.84 12.98
N GLY A 26 -10.41 7.01 14.25
CA GLY A 26 -11.13 6.49 15.42
C GLY A 26 -11.05 4.96 15.55
N GLN A 27 -11.38 4.46 16.74
CA GLN A 27 -11.44 3.01 17.02
C GLN A 27 -12.78 2.41 16.56
N ARG A 28 -13.03 2.35 15.25
CA ARG A 28 -14.24 1.71 14.70
C ARG A 28 -13.91 0.33 14.12
N PRO A 29 -14.83 -0.65 14.19
CA PRO A 29 -14.67 -1.96 13.56
C PRO A 29 -14.45 -1.89 12.04
N ASP A 30 -14.92 -0.81 11.40
CA ASP A 30 -14.82 -0.55 9.96
C ASP A 30 -13.57 0.23 9.55
N ARG A 31 -12.56 0.19 10.38
CA ARG A 31 -11.35 0.97 10.23
C ARG A 31 -10.61 0.68 8.92
N VAL A 32 -10.34 1.76 8.17
CA VAL A 32 -9.42 1.74 7.02
C VAL A 32 -7.99 1.80 7.55
N THR A 33 -7.18 0.81 7.23
CA THR A 33 -5.77 0.76 7.61
C THR A 33 -4.91 1.51 6.60
N LEU A 34 -3.69 1.87 6.99
CA LEU A 34 -2.72 2.48 6.08
C LEU A 34 -2.46 1.61 4.85
N MET A 35 -2.39 0.28 5.02
CA MET A 35 -2.21 -0.64 3.90
C MET A 35 -3.41 -0.63 2.95
N HIS A 36 -4.64 -0.53 3.46
CA HIS A 36 -5.82 -0.35 2.61
C HIS A 36 -5.73 0.93 1.76
N CYS A 37 -5.26 2.04 2.36
CA CYS A 37 -5.07 3.30 1.64
C CYS A 37 -4.05 3.14 0.51
N TRP A 38 -2.92 2.50 0.76
CA TRP A 38 -1.90 2.26 -0.25
C TRP A 38 -2.41 1.37 -1.39
N ILE A 39 -3.14 0.30 -1.08
CA ILE A 39 -3.74 -0.57 -2.10
C ILE A 39 -4.76 0.20 -2.94
N ILE A 40 -5.62 1.00 -2.32
CA ILE A 40 -6.59 1.84 -3.04
C ILE A 40 -5.87 2.80 -3.99
N GLY A 41 -4.85 3.51 -3.52
CA GLY A 41 -4.04 4.40 -4.36
C GLY A 41 -3.38 3.67 -5.51
N PHE A 42 -2.76 2.54 -5.25
CA PHE A 42 -2.12 1.71 -6.29
C PHE A 42 -3.12 1.23 -7.36
N VAL A 43 -4.30 0.75 -6.96
CA VAL A 43 -5.33 0.33 -7.91
C VAL A 43 -5.83 1.52 -8.73
N GLN A 44 -6.03 2.69 -8.10
CA GLN A 44 -6.45 3.91 -8.80
C GLN A 44 -5.42 4.34 -9.85
N ASP A 45 -4.15 4.41 -9.49
CA ASP A 45 -3.06 4.81 -10.40
C ASP A 45 -2.98 3.89 -11.62
N ARG A 46 -3.20 2.60 -11.42
CA ARG A 46 -3.22 1.62 -12.51
C ARG A 46 -4.46 1.76 -13.39
N GLU A 47 -5.64 1.94 -12.80
CA GLU A 47 -6.87 2.21 -13.56
C GLU A 47 -6.73 3.48 -14.40
N ASP A 48 -6.18 4.56 -13.84
CA ASP A 48 -5.95 5.83 -14.54
C ASP A 48 -4.94 5.67 -15.70
N SER A 49 -4.05 4.70 -15.58
CA SER A 49 -3.09 4.32 -16.65
C SER A 49 -3.65 3.28 -17.63
N GLY A 50 -4.91 2.87 -17.50
CA GLY A 50 -5.54 1.85 -18.36
C GLY A 50 -5.03 0.43 -18.11
N LEU A 51 -4.49 0.16 -16.92
CA LEU A 51 -3.93 -1.14 -16.55
C LEU A 51 -4.86 -1.86 -15.56
N ASP A 52 -5.15 -3.13 -15.84
CA ASP A 52 -5.84 -4.01 -14.90
C ASP A 52 -4.92 -4.37 -13.73
N THR A 53 -5.50 -4.50 -12.54
CA THR A 53 -4.80 -4.91 -11.32
C THR A 53 -5.22 -6.30 -10.88
N PHE A 54 -4.26 -7.17 -10.66
CA PHE A 54 -4.47 -8.53 -10.15
C PHE A 54 -3.81 -8.70 -8.77
N PRO A 55 -4.21 -9.73 -7.99
CA PRO A 55 -3.58 -9.99 -6.70
C PRO A 55 -2.05 -10.09 -6.75
N LYS A 56 -1.49 -10.65 -7.83
CA LYS A 56 -0.03 -10.75 -8.02
C LYS A 56 0.67 -9.38 -8.13
N ASP A 57 -0.01 -8.39 -8.70
CA ASP A 57 0.54 -7.04 -8.80
C ASP A 57 0.67 -6.42 -7.41
N ILE A 58 -0.32 -6.66 -6.54
CA ILE A 58 -0.31 -6.21 -5.14
C ILE A 58 0.76 -6.96 -4.34
N GLU A 59 0.87 -8.29 -4.50
CA GLU A 59 1.92 -9.09 -3.88
C GLU A 59 3.31 -8.54 -4.21
N LYS A 60 3.55 -8.21 -5.47
CA LYS A 60 4.82 -7.66 -5.96
C LYS A 60 5.07 -6.25 -5.45
N GLU A 61 4.10 -5.36 -5.60
CA GLU A 61 4.25 -3.94 -5.22
C GLU A 61 4.58 -3.79 -3.73
N PHE A 62 3.86 -4.50 -2.88
CA PHE A 62 3.99 -4.37 -1.43
C PHE A 62 4.87 -5.45 -0.78
N SER A 63 5.51 -6.30 -1.55
CA SER A 63 6.36 -7.40 -1.05
C SER A 63 5.66 -8.26 0.02
N ILE A 64 4.40 -8.59 -0.21
CA ILE A 64 3.59 -9.42 0.67
C ILE A 64 3.29 -10.77 0.02
N ASN A 65 3.14 -11.81 0.85
CA ASN A 65 2.87 -13.15 0.35
C ASN A 65 1.41 -13.31 -0.10
N ARG A 66 1.15 -14.36 -0.89
CA ARG A 66 -0.16 -14.68 -1.45
C ARG A 66 -1.25 -14.87 -0.39
N SER A 67 -0.93 -15.50 0.74
CA SER A 67 -1.89 -15.75 1.81
C SER A 67 -2.36 -14.44 2.43
N THR A 68 -1.42 -13.58 2.81
CA THR A 68 -1.70 -12.25 3.37
C THR A 68 -2.49 -11.38 2.40
N THR A 69 -2.10 -11.37 1.11
CA THR A 69 -2.82 -10.64 0.06
C THR A 69 -4.26 -11.15 -0.07
N SER A 70 -4.45 -12.46 -0.12
CA SER A 70 -5.77 -13.06 -0.24
C SER A 70 -6.70 -12.68 0.91
N GLU A 71 -6.22 -12.76 2.15
CA GLU A 71 -6.99 -12.39 3.34
C GLU A 71 -7.33 -10.90 3.35
N MET A 72 -6.37 -10.06 3.01
CA MET A 72 -6.56 -8.61 2.95
C MET A 72 -7.58 -8.21 1.89
N LEU A 73 -7.47 -8.75 0.68
CA LEU A 73 -8.41 -8.47 -0.40
C LEU A 73 -9.82 -8.98 -0.08
N LYS A 74 -9.97 -10.13 0.58
CA LYS A 74 -11.27 -10.60 1.08
C LYS A 74 -11.89 -9.61 2.06
N LEU A 75 -11.10 -9.09 3.00
CA LEU A 75 -11.56 -8.09 3.96
C LEU A 75 -11.95 -6.78 3.27
N MET A 76 -11.16 -6.32 2.31
CA MET A 76 -11.45 -5.10 1.53
C MET A 76 -12.73 -5.25 0.70
N CYS A 77 -12.96 -6.41 0.07
CA CYS A 77 -14.22 -6.72 -0.60
C CYS A 77 -15.40 -6.69 0.37
N LYS A 78 -15.27 -7.35 1.53
CA LYS A 78 -16.32 -7.36 2.57
C LYS A 78 -16.67 -5.96 3.08
N LYS A 79 -15.69 -5.07 3.13
CA LYS A 79 -15.87 -3.66 3.52
C LYS A 79 -16.36 -2.76 2.38
N GLY A 80 -16.59 -3.30 1.19
CA GLY A 80 -17.04 -2.54 0.02
C GLY A 80 -15.99 -1.54 -0.49
N MET A 81 -14.71 -1.82 -0.29
CA MET A 81 -13.62 -0.96 -0.78
C MET A 81 -13.22 -1.30 -2.21
N ILE A 82 -13.26 -2.57 -2.54
CA ILE A 82 -12.90 -3.12 -3.85
C ILE A 82 -13.90 -4.17 -4.26
N GLU A 83 -13.93 -4.44 -5.57
CA GLU A 83 -14.67 -5.54 -6.18
C GLU A 83 -13.73 -6.40 -7.02
N ARG A 84 -14.19 -7.60 -7.35
CA ARG A 84 -13.48 -8.51 -8.25
C ARG A 84 -14.30 -8.70 -9.49
N GLU A 85 -13.77 -8.30 -10.64
CA GLU A 85 -14.40 -8.44 -11.94
C GLU A 85 -13.70 -9.50 -12.78
N GLU A 86 -14.48 -10.28 -13.53
CA GLU A 86 -13.95 -11.20 -14.52
C GLU A 86 -13.38 -10.41 -15.70
N VAL A 87 -12.31 -10.92 -16.30
CA VAL A 87 -11.73 -10.35 -17.51
C VAL A 87 -12.21 -11.17 -18.73
N GLU A 88 -12.48 -10.49 -19.84
CA GLU A 88 -13.05 -11.12 -21.03
C GLU A 88 -12.20 -12.23 -21.64
N TYR A 89 -10.86 -12.11 -21.48
CA TYR A 89 -9.90 -13.02 -22.10
C TYR A 89 -9.59 -14.27 -21.26
N ASP A 90 -9.92 -14.31 -19.98
CA ASP A 90 -9.77 -15.49 -19.11
C ASP A 90 -10.71 -15.44 -17.90
N ALA A 91 -11.77 -16.24 -17.91
CA ALA A 91 -12.76 -16.33 -16.84
C ALA A 91 -12.17 -16.80 -15.47
N ARG A 92 -10.95 -17.34 -15.46
CA ARG A 92 -10.27 -17.74 -14.21
C ARG A 92 -9.58 -16.57 -13.52
N LEU A 93 -9.32 -15.51 -14.26
CA LEU A 93 -8.69 -14.30 -13.75
C LEU A 93 -9.76 -13.31 -13.28
N LYS A 94 -9.55 -12.76 -12.10
CA LYS A 94 -10.38 -11.69 -11.56
C LYS A 94 -9.51 -10.50 -11.23
N LYS A 95 -9.75 -9.40 -11.94
CA LYS A 95 -9.12 -8.13 -11.66
C LYS A 95 -9.72 -7.48 -10.42
N ILE A 96 -8.94 -6.66 -9.78
CA ILE A 96 -9.33 -5.83 -8.64
C ILE A 96 -9.72 -4.46 -9.17
N VAL A 97 -10.91 -3.99 -8.83
CA VAL A 97 -11.41 -2.66 -9.18
C VAL A 97 -11.88 -1.93 -7.93
N LEU A 98 -11.78 -0.61 -7.95
CA LEU A 98 -12.31 0.20 -6.85
C LEU A 98 -13.83 0.27 -6.94
N THR A 99 -14.50 0.25 -5.79
CA THR A 99 -15.91 0.58 -5.71
C THR A 99 -16.12 2.09 -5.94
N GLU A 100 -17.32 2.48 -6.37
CA GLU A 100 -17.70 3.89 -6.48
C GLU A 100 -17.51 4.64 -5.14
N SER A 101 -17.87 3.99 -4.03
CA SER A 101 -17.63 4.53 -2.69
C SER A 101 -16.15 4.82 -2.43
N SER A 102 -15.25 3.92 -2.80
CA SER A 102 -13.80 4.14 -2.65
C SER A 102 -13.30 5.27 -3.54
N ARG A 103 -13.76 5.37 -4.77
CA ARG A 103 -13.40 6.47 -5.68
C ARG A 103 -13.85 7.82 -5.11
N ASN A 104 -15.07 7.91 -4.58
CA ASN A 104 -15.60 9.13 -4.00
C ASN A 104 -14.87 9.56 -2.72
N HIS A 105 -14.37 8.60 -1.94
CA HIS A 105 -13.59 8.87 -0.71
C HIS A 105 -12.08 9.01 -0.98
N ASN A 106 -11.61 8.69 -2.18
CA ASN A 106 -10.17 8.66 -2.48
C ASN A 106 -9.52 10.02 -2.25
N ARG A 107 -10.18 11.13 -2.62
CA ARG A 107 -9.66 12.48 -2.39
C ARG A 107 -9.36 12.75 -0.90
N GLN A 108 -10.25 12.32 0.01
CA GLN A 108 -10.02 12.46 1.45
C GLN A 108 -8.87 11.57 1.95
N ILE A 109 -8.72 10.39 1.36
CA ILE A 109 -7.60 9.47 1.65
C ILE A 109 -6.29 10.10 1.17
N GLU A 110 -6.26 10.63 -0.05
CA GLU A 110 -5.09 11.34 -0.61
C GLU A 110 -4.67 12.52 0.23
N ASP A 111 -5.60 13.36 0.67
CA ASP A 111 -5.30 14.50 1.52
C ASP A 111 -4.68 14.08 2.86
N LYS A 112 -5.20 13.02 3.48
CA LYS A 112 -4.64 12.45 4.71
C LYS A 112 -3.25 11.85 4.49
N MET A 113 -3.03 11.20 3.36
CA MET A 113 -1.73 10.62 2.99
C MET A 113 -0.71 11.74 2.72
N LYS A 114 -1.10 12.79 2.02
CA LYS A 114 -0.24 13.99 1.81
C LYS A 114 0.14 14.64 3.13
N GLU A 115 -0.81 14.83 4.04
CA GLU A 115 -0.54 15.41 5.35
C GLU A 115 0.43 14.55 6.17
N MET A 116 0.25 13.24 6.14
CA MET A 116 1.17 12.30 6.79
C MET A 116 2.56 12.37 6.15
N HIS A 117 2.64 12.38 4.82
CA HIS A 117 3.89 12.48 4.08
C HIS A 117 4.64 13.78 4.44
N GLN A 118 3.96 14.93 4.42
CA GLN A 118 4.55 16.21 4.81
C GLN A 118 5.12 16.21 6.23
N LYS A 119 4.45 15.54 7.17
CA LYS A 119 4.95 15.38 8.55
C LYS A 119 6.21 14.52 8.62
N LEU A 120 6.28 13.47 7.80
CA LEU A 120 7.44 12.58 7.75
C LEU A 120 8.69 13.27 7.20
N ILE A 121 8.53 14.10 6.17
CA ILE A 121 9.64 14.75 5.47
C ILE A 121 9.97 16.15 5.98
N LYS A 122 9.23 16.67 6.95
CA LYS A 122 9.29 18.06 7.44
C LYS A 122 10.70 18.54 7.74
N ASP A 123 11.53 17.69 8.32
CA ASP A 123 12.88 18.02 8.78
C ASP A 123 13.97 17.40 7.87
N LEU A 124 13.58 16.88 6.71
CA LEU A 124 14.49 16.32 5.71
C LEU A 124 14.76 17.31 4.58
N SER A 125 16.02 17.36 4.11
CA SER A 125 16.37 18.09 2.90
C SER A 125 15.89 17.35 1.65
N GLU A 126 15.79 18.06 0.52
CA GLU A 126 15.42 17.45 -0.78
C GLU A 126 16.42 16.33 -1.17
N GLU A 127 17.71 16.50 -0.86
CA GLU A 127 18.73 15.48 -1.11
C GLU A 127 18.52 14.22 -0.26
N GLU A 128 18.15 14.37 1.02
CA GLU A 128 17.84 13.24 1.90
C GLU A 128 16.57 12.52 1.46
N ILE A 129 15.53 13.27 1.04
CA ILE A 129 14.29 12.69 0.49
C ILE A 129 14.61 11.91 -0.78
N SER A 130 15.38 12.50 -1.71
CA SER A 130 15.78 11.84 -2.95
C SER A 130 16.52 10.53 -2.69
N LYS A 131 17.47 10.52 -1.75
CA LYS A 131 18.19 9.30 -1.37
C LYS A 131 17.31 8.20 -0.77
N ILE A 132 16.26 8.57 -0.03
CA ILE A 132 15.30 7.60 0.52
C ILE A 132 14.39 7.03 -0.58
N CYS A 133 14.03 7.87 -1.56
CA CYS A 133 13.14 7.50 -2.66
C CYS A 133 13.87 6.94 -3.88
N GLU A 134 15.20 7.02 -3.93
CA GLU A 134 15.98 6.42 -5.00
C GLU A 134 15.73 4.92 -5.07
N GLU A 135 15.43 4.45 -6.26
CA GLU A 135 15.07 3.07 -6.60
C GLU A 135 16.13 2.05 -6.12
N ASN A 136 17.38 2.48 -5.95
CA ASN A 136 18.50 1.63 -5.60
C ASN A 136 18.33 0.81 -4.30
N LEU A 137 17.80 1.39 -3.24
CA LEU A 137 17.63 0.64 -1.99
C LEU A 137 16.49 -0.38 -2.09
N TYR A 138 15.40 0.01 -2.75
CA TYR A 138 14.26 -0.86 -2.99
C TYR A 138 14.63 -2.01 -3.93
N ASP A 139 15.31 -1.71 -5.04
CA ASP A 139 15.75 -2.70 -6.01
C ASP A 139 16.80 -3.67 -5.45
N VAL A 140 17.74 -3.17 -4.66
CA VAL A 140 18.74 -4.02 -3.97
C VAL A 140 18.05 -4.97 -3.01
N LEU A 141 17.09 -4.51 -2.22
CA LEU A 141 16.35 -5.36 -1.27
C LEU A 141 15.45 -6.37 -1.99
N GLN A 142 14.78 -5.97 -3.08
CA GLN A 142 13.97 -6.86 -3.91
C GLN A 142 14.83 -7.95 -4.56
N ASN A 143 15.94 -7.58 -5.19
CA ASN A 143 16.82 -8.51 -5.89
C ASN A 143 17.45 -9.54 -4.94
N HIS A 144 17.80 -9.15 -3.70
CA HIS A 144 18.30 -10.10 -2.70
C HIS A 144 17.22 -11.07 -2.18
N THR A 145 15.97 -10.63 -2.15
CA THR A 145 14.87 -11.46 -1.64
C THR A 145 14.43 -12.52 -2.66
N TYR A 146 14.54 -12.23 -3.96
CA TYR A 146 14.13 -13.16 -5.04
C TYR A 146 15.25 -14.01 -5.61
N SER A 147 16.53 -13.69 -5.33
CA SER A 147 17.68 -14.47 -5.82
C SER A 147 17.94 -15.75 -5.03
N ASN A 148 17.23 -15.99 -3.94
CA ASN A 148 17.38 -17.18 -3.07
C ASN A 148 16.21 -18.19 -3.18
N ARG A 149 15.51 -18.21 -4.31
CA ARG A 149 14.50 -19.23 -4.61
C ARG A 149 14.80 -19.97 -5.90
#